data_873c3da2100fbbf0c9c1f0bdee01b7e8
#
_entry.id   873c3da2100fbbf0c9c1f0bdee01b7e8
#
_cell.length_a   1.000
_cell.length_b   1.000
_cell.length_c   1.000
_cell.angle_alpha   90.00
_cell.angle_beta   90.00
_cell.angle_gamma   90.00
#
_symmetry.space_group_name_H-M   'P 1'
#
loop_
_entity.id
_entity.type
_entity.pdbx_description
1 polymer ?
#
loop_
_entity_poly.entity_id
_entity_poly.type
_entity_poly.pdbx_seq_one_letter_code
_entity_poly.pdbx_strand_id
1 'polypeptide(L)'
;SGPWGYDQQTRYEATGEITAASGLRIVDEFRYLLANTQRPTKATCAGPLTFASRIRPGETYESTVQVAEEFAYVINEELRGLVAAGATLIQIDEPARSNVTGQEMARLFNMATDGVNAKLAFHICFGNRFGRARFKRKYSDYFPGLMEARTHQFVLEFASRELAEIEKWRDWNDGRELGAGIVDVKSFYPETPEDVAQRLHQVLQYAEADKVFVNPDCGFGWSPRYMAVAKLKAMVAGTNIVREELSG
;
A
#
# COMPACT_ATOMS: atom_id res chain seq x y z
N SER A 1 -0.42 -2.78 23.88
CA SER A 1 -1.35 -3.89 24.20
C SER A 1 -2.45 -3.35 25.11
N GLY A 2 -3.71 -3.67 24.80
CA GLY A 2 -4.83 -3.27 25.63
C GLY A 2 -4.90 -4.07 26.93
N PRO A 3 -5.59 -3.55 27.96
CA PRO A 3 -5.65 -4.18 29.29
C PRO A 3 -6.32 -5.56 29.29
N TRP A 4 -7.07 -5.90 28.26
CA TRP A 4 -7.79 -7.16 28.13
C TRP A 4 -7.14 -8.16 27.18
N GLY A 5 -5.97 -7.83 26.63
CA GLY A 5 -5.23 -8.72 25.73
C GLY A 5 -5.81 -8.92 24.32
N TYR A 6 -6.98 -8.36 24.00
CA TYR A 6 -7.63 -8.54 22.69
C TYR A 6 -6.87 -7.93 21.52
N ASP A 7 -6.09 -6.91 21.79
CA ASP A 7 -5.31 -6.18 20.81
C ASP A 7 -3.81 -6.46 20.92
N GLN A 8 -3.41 -7.45 21.70
CA GLN A 8 -2.03 -7.88 21.82
C GLN A 8 -1.55 -8.46 20.50
N GLN A 9 -0.38 -8.02 20.09
CA GLN A 9 0.35 -8.57 18.95
C GLN A 9 1.70 -9.09 19.44
N THR A 10 2.09 -10.25 18.93
CA THR A 10 3.43 -10.77 19.15
C THR A 10 4.44 -9.75 18.65
N ARG A 11 5.40 -9.42 19.50
CA ARG A 11 6.57 -8.62 19.18
C ARG A 11 7.80 -9.47 19.47
N TYR A 12 8.78 -9.31 18.64
CA TYR A 12 10.07 -9.97 18.75
C TYR A 12 11.11 -8.93 19.14
N GLU A 13 12.25 -9.38 19.62
CA GLU A 13 13.42 -8.55 19.88
C GLU A 13 14.59 -9.07 19.05
N ALA A 14 15.33 -8.17 18.45
CA ALA A 14 16.52 -8.53 17.70
C ALA A 14 17.63 -8.95 18.69
N THR A 15 18.11 -10.17 18.54
CA THR A 15 19.23 -10.72 19.32
C THR A 15 20.51 -10.88 18.49
N GLY A 16 20.48 -10.40 17.24
CA GLY A 16 21.56 -10.44 16.28
C GLY A 16 21.11 -9.81 14.96
N GLU A 17 21.94 -9.90 13.94
CA GLU A 17 21.68 -9.37 12.60
C GLU A 17 20.43 -9.97 11.99
N ILE A 18 19.61 -9.11 11.35
CA ILE A 18 18.37 -9.52 10.67
C ILE A 18 18.74 -10.08 9.30
N THR A 19 18.41 -11.33 9.07
CA THR A 19 18.60 -12.02 7.80
C THR A 19 17.35 -12.79 7.41
N ALA A 20 17.18 -13.05 6.11
CA ALA A 20 16.12 -13.91 5.59
C ALA A 20 16.72 -15.05 4.76
N ALA A 21 17.37 -16.00 5.41
CA ALA A 21 18.07 -17.11 4.75
C ALA A 21 17.19 -17.90 3.75
N SER A 22 15.88 -17.91 3.93
CA SER A 22 14.91 -18.57 3.03
C SER A 22 14.07 -17.58 2.21
N GLY A 23 14.47 -16.29 2.15
CA GLY A 23 13.66 -15.21 1.57
C GLY A 23 12.38 -14.92 2.34
N LEU A 24 11.58 -13.99 1.84
CA LEU A 24 10.26 -13.67 2.41
C LEU A 24 9.14 -14.59 1.90
N ARG A 25 9.43 -15.43 0.93
CA ARG A 25 8.52 -16.41 0.28
C ARG A 25 7.44 -15.76 -0.60
N ILE A 26 7.51 -14.47 -0.88
CA ILE A 26 6.57 -13.75 -1.75
C ILE A 26 6.75 -14.17 -3.21
N VAL A 27 7.97 -14.51 -3.62
CA VAL A 27 8.26 -15.05 -4.95
C VAL A 27 7.50 -16.34 -5.22
N ASP A 28 7.39 -17.23 -4.24
CA ASP A 28 6.65 -18.49 -4.38
C ASP A 28 5.14 -18.23 -4.51
N GLU A 29 4.60 -17.30 -3.72
CA GLU A 29 3.20 -16.87 -3.81
C GLU A 29 2.91 -16.24 -5.17
N PHE A 30 3.81 -15.43 -5.68
CA PHE A 30 3.66 -14.80 -6.99
C PHE A 30 3.71 -15.81 -8.14
N ARG A 31 4.59 -16.80 -8.08
CA ARG A 31 4.63 -17.91 -9.05
C ARG A 31 3.33 -18.70 -9.05
N TYR A 32 2.76 -18.97 -7.86
CA TYR A 32 1.46 -19.60 -7.75
C TYR A 32 0.36 -18.74 -8.38
N LEU A 33 0.36 -17.43 -8.15
CA LEU A 33 -0.59 -16.51 -8.80
C LEU A 33 -0.48 -16.58 -10.33
N LEU A 34 0.73 -16.50 -10.89
CA LEU A 34 0.95 -16.58 -12.34
C LEU A 34 0.45 -17.88 -12.95
N ALA A 35 0.60 -19.00 -12.25
CA ALA A 35 0.12 -20.30 -12.70
C ALA A 35 -1.42 -20.42 -12.70
N ASN A 36 -2.15 -19.52 -12.01
CA ASN A 36 -3.59 -19.58 -11.79
C ASN A 36 -4.37 -18.40 -12.40
N THR A 37 -3.73 -17.53 -13.20
CA THR A 37 -4.41 -16.40 -13.85
C THR A 37 -3.84 -16.09 -15.22
N GLN A 38 -4.70 -15.56 -16.11
CA GLN A 38 -4.32 -14.97 -17.41
C GLN A 38 -4.45 -13.44 -17.38
N ARG A 39 -4.78 -12.87 -16.22
CA ARG A 39 -4.95 -11.43 -16.08
C ARG A 39 -3.61 -10.76 -15.73
N PRO A 40 -3.42 -9.48 -16.07
CA PRO A 40 -2.30 -8.71 -15.54
C PRO A 40 -2.24 -8.81 -14.02
N THR A 41 -1.03 -8.98 -13.49
CA THR A 41 -0.80 -9.20 -12.05
C THR A 41 0.00 -8.07 -11.44
N LYS A 42 -0.24 -7.84 -10.14
CA LYS A 42 0.56 -6.96 -9.29
C LYS A 42 1.09 -7.79 -8.11
N ALA A 43 2.40 -7.86 -7.95
CA ALA A 43 3.00 -8.41 -6.75
C ALA A 43 2.96 -7.36 -5.63
N THR A 44 2.76 -7.81 -4.39
CA THR A 44 2.75 -6.93 -3.22
C THR A 44 3.73 -7.40 -2.16
N CYS A 45 4.40 -6.46 -1.51
CA CYS A 45 5.30 -6.73 -0.41
C CYS A 45 5.08 -5.69 0.70
N ALA A 46 5.09 -6.12 1.96
CA ALA A 46 5.11 -5.18 3.07
C ALA A 46 6.41 -4.37 3.06
N GLY A 47 6.32 -3.09 3.43
CA GLY A 47 7.47 -2.20 3.46
C GLY A 47 8.37 -2.38 4.69
N PRO A 48 9.58 -1.78 4.67
CA PRO A 48 10.59 -1.91 5.72
C PRO A 48 10.08 -1.55 7.12
N LEU A 49 9.38 -0.43 7.26
CA LEU A 49 8.81 0.00 8.55
C LEU A 49 7.69 -0.94 9.02
N THR A 50 6.97 -1.56 8.10
CA THR A 50 5.93 -2.53 8.43
C THR A 50 6.52 -3.76 9.10
N PHE A 51 7.60 -4.32 8.56
CA PHE A 51 8.34 -5.40 9.19
C PHE A 51 8.97 -4.97 10.52
N ALA A 52 9.73 -3.87 10.52
CA ALA A 52 10.41 -3.35 11.70
C ALA A 52 9.45 -3.05 12.87
N SER A 53 8.19 -2.72 12.59
CA SER A 53 7.20 -2.38 13.62
C SER A 53 6.90 -3.50 14.63
N ARG A 54 7.29 -4.72 14.32
CA ARG A 54 7.10 -5.88 15.18
C ARG A 54 8.36 -6.32 15.90
N ILE A 55 9.48 -5.69 15.56
CA ILE A 55 10.80 -6.02 16.11
C ILE A 55 11.22 -4.88 17.05
N ARG A 56 11.60 -5.22 18.26
CA ARG A 56 12.32 -4.30 19.14
C ARG A 56 13.79 -4.33 18.74
N PRO A 57 14.48 -3.19 18.70
CA PRO A 57 15.90 -3.12 18.33
C PRO A 57 16.82 -4.02 19.18
N GLY A 58 16.46 -4.24 20.45
CA GLY A 58 17.32 -4.97 21.41
C GLY A 58 18.61 -4.20 21.68
N GLU A 59 19.70 -4.96 21.89
CA GLU A 59 21.05 -4.39 22.00
C GLU A 59 21.77 -4.34 20.65
N THR A 60 21.18 -4.92 19.60
CA THR A 60 21.80 -5.04 18.27
C THR A 60 21.66 -3.78 17.45
N TYR A 61 20.54 -3.03 17.60
CA TYR A 61 20.22 -1.86 16.82
C TYR A 61 19.86 -0.67 17.69
N GLU A 62 20.24 0.53 17.24
CA GLU A 62 19.97 1.77 17.98
C GLU A 62 18.52 2.23 17.91
N SER A 63 17.79 1.85 16.85
CA SER A 63 16.43 2.33 16.59
C SER A 63 15.62 1.39 15.71
N THR A 64 14.30 1.57 15.73
CA THR A 64 13.39 0.87 14.78
C THR A 64 13.68 1.26 13.33
N VAL A 65 14.22 2.45 13.07
CA VAL A 65 14.59 2.88 11.71
C VAL A 65 15.78 2.05 11.22
N GLN A 66 16.77 1.81 12.06
CA GLN A 66 17.91 0.95 11.71
C GLN A 66 17.45 -0.49 11.44
N VAL A 67 16.51 -1.02 12.24
CA VAL A 67 15.85 -2.31 11.95
C VAL A 67 15.15 -2.28 10.59
N ALA A 68 14.51 -1.15 10.22
CA ALA A 68 13.86 -1.01 8.93
C ALA A 68 14.87 -0.95 7.77
N GLU A 69 16.07 -0.39 7.98
CA GLU A 69 17.14 -0.40 6.99
C GLU A 69 17.58 -1.83 6.66
N GLU A 70 17.74 -2.68 7.67
CA GLU A 70 18.05 -4.09 7.43
C GLU A 70 16.94 -4.80 6.64
N PHE A 71 15.68 -4.53 6.99
CA PHE A 71 14.56 -5.06 6.21
C PHE A 71 14.53 -4.51 4.79
N ALA A 72 15.00 -3.29 4.53
CA ALA A 72 15.06 -2.78 3.18
C ALA A 72 16.01 -3.60 2.29
N TYR A 73 17.13 -4.09 2.80
CA TYR A 73 18.02 -4.99 2.06
C TYR A 73 17.36 -6.36 1.82
N VAL A 74 16.75 -6.95 2.84
CA VAL A 74 16.02 -8.22 2.71
C VAL A 74 14.90 -8.12 1.67
N ILE A 75 14.15 -7.03 1.69
CA ILE A 75 13.07 -6.76 0.73
C ILE A 75 13.66 -6.58 -0.68
N ASN A 76 14.75 -5.85 -0.82
CA ASN A 76 15.37 -5.65 -2.12
C ASN A 76 15.73 -6.97 -2.82
N GLU A 77 16.28 -7.92 -2.10
CA GLU A 77 16.58 -9.26 -2.64
C GLU A 77 15.30 -9.97 -3.10
N GLU A 78 14.23 -9.92 -2.31
CA GLU A 78 12.94 -10.52 -2.65
C GLU A 78 12.31 -9.85 -3.88
N LEU A 79 12.38 -8.51 -3.99
CA LEU A 79 11.86 -7.78 -5.15
C LEU A 79 12.62 -8.11 -6.44
N ARG A 80 13.95 -8.30 -6.38
CA ARG A 80 14.73 -8.80 -7.50
C ARG A 80 14.32 -10.21 -7.89
N GLY A 81 14.01 -11.06 -6.91
CA GLY A 81 13.43 -12.39 -7.11
C GLY A 81 12.07 -12.34 -7.81
N LEU A 82 11.20 -11.38 -7.44
CA LEU A 82 9.92 -11.15 -8.11
C LEU A 82 10.09 -10.74 -9.56
N VAL A 83 11.03 -9.84 -9.87
CA VAL A 83 11.35 -9.45 -11.26
C VAL A 83 11.84 -10.66 -12.04
N ALA A 84 12.73 -11.47 -11.48
CA ALA A 84 13.22 -12.71 -12.11
C ALA A 84 12.09 -13.74 -12.32
N ALA A 85 11.03 -13.70 -11.50
CA ALA A 85 9.84 -14.53 -11.66
C ALA A 85 8.81 -13.94 -12.66
N GLY A 86 9.09 -12.77 -13.25
CA GLY A 86 8.24 -12.13 -14.26
C GLY A 86 7.30 -11.03 -13.74
N ALA A 87 7.50 -10.52 -12.53
CA ALA A 87 6.73 -9.39 -12.02
C ALA A 87 7.09 -8.11 -12.78
N THR A 88 6.09 -7.46 -13.39
CA THR A 88 6.22 -6.19 -14.12
C THR A 88 5.69 -5.00 -13.31
N LEU A 89 4.85 -5.25 -12.31
CA LEU A 89 4.30 -4.27 -11.39
C LEU A 89 4.42 -4.80 -9.96
N ILE A 90 5.11 -4.04 -9.11
CA ILE A 90 5.34 -4.39 -7.70
C ILE A 90 4.88 -3.24 -6.81
N GLN A 91 4.10 -3.54 -5.81
CA GLN A 91 3.63 -2.58 -4.80
C GLN A 91 4.29 -2.84 -3.45
N ILE A 92 4.79 -1.79 -2.82
CA ILE A 92 5.28 -1.81 -1.44
C ILE A 92 4.22 -1.18 -0.54
N ASP A 93 3.81 -1.93 0.49
CA ASP A 93 2.75 -1.53 1.42
C ASP A 93 3.35 -0.98 2.72
N GLU A 94 3.26 0.35 2.90
CA GLU A 94 3.83 1.03 4.05
C GLU A 94 2.81 1.96 4.71
N PRO A 95 2.15 1.55 5.78
CA PRO A 95 1.24 2.44 6.51
C PRO A 95 1.99 3.62 7.10
N ALA A 96 1.41 4.81 6.97
CA ALA A 96 1.90 6.04 7.59
C ALA A 96 2.14 5.88 9.10
N ARG A 97 3.13 6.58 9.65
CA ARG A 97 3.52 6.49 11.07
C ARG A 97 3.83 7.85 11.64
N SER A 98 3.27 8.17 12.80
CA SER A 98 3.38 9.48 13.43
C SER A 98 4.80 9.88 13.86
N ASN A 99 5.72 8.93 13.97
CA ASN A 99 7.10 9.16 14.40
C ASN A 99 8.13 9.04 13.27
N VAL A 100 7.67 9.00 12.01
CA VAL A 100 8.53 8.90 10.82
C VAL A 100 8.07 9.95 9.82
N THR A 101 9.00 10.67 9.23
CA THR A 101 8.71 11.70 8.22
C THR A 101 8.47 11.07 6.85
N GLY A 102 7.82 11.83 5.94
CA GLY A 102 7.65 11.40 4.56
C GLY A 102 8.98 11.16 3.84
N GLN A 103 9.99 11.98 4.12
CA GLN A 103 11.35 11.81 3.58
C GLN A 103 11.99 10.50 4.04
N GLU A 104 11.84 10.16 5.32
CA GLU A 104 12.36 8.91 5.86
C GLU A 104 11.65 7.69 5.23
N MET A 105 10.33 7.76 5.05
CA MET A 105 9.57 6.73 4.35
C MET A 105 10.04 6.58 2.89
N ALA A 106 10.26 7.70 2.20
CA ALA A 106 10.77 7.72 0.83
C ALA A 106 12.19 7.13 0.74
N ARG A 107 13.06 7.47 1.69
CA ARG A 107 14.43 6.94 1.76
C ARG A 107 14.44 5.42 1.91
N LEU A 108 13.67 4.88 2.84
CA LEU A 108 13.57 3.44 3.07
C LEU A 108 12.95 2.70 1.87
N PHE A 109 11.93 3.31 1.23
CA PHE A 109 11.38 2.79 -0.03
C PHE A 109 12.46 2.74 -1.12
N ASN A 110 13.23 3.81 -1.27
CA ASN A 110 14.29 3.88 -2.27
C ASN A 110 15.40 2.85 -2.04
N MET A 111 15.75 2.57 -0.78
CA MET A 111 16.67 1.49 -0.41
C MET A 111 16.12 0.12 -0.82
N ALA A 112 14.87 -0.16 -0.45
CA ALA A 112 14.21 -1.43 -0.74
C ALA A 112 14.03 -1.68 -2.25
N THR A 113 13.95 -0.62 -3.06
CA THR A 113 13.68 -0.71 -4.51
C THR A 113 14.90 -0.41 -5.38
N ASP A 114 16.07 -0.27 -4.79
CA ASP A 114 17.28 0.08 -5.55
C ASP A 114 17.62 -0.99 -6.59
N GLY A 115 17.78 -0.57 -7.86
CA GLY A 115 18.07 -1.46 -8.99
C GLY A 115 16.98 -2.49 -9.32
N VAL A 116 15.74 -2.34 -8.79
CA VAL A 116 14.60 -3.18 -9.15
C VAL A 116 13.97 -2.68 -10.45
N ASN A 117 14.06 -3.49 -11.51
CA ASN A 117 13.58 -3.14 -12.85
C ASN A 117 12.12 -3.58 -13.06
N ALA A 118 11.18 -2.89 -12.42
CA ALA A 118 9.75 -3.07 -12.57
C ALA A 118 9.02 -1.73 -12.39
N LYS A 119 7.77 -1.65 -12.79
CA LYS A 119 6.91 -0.54 -12.39
C LYS A 119 6.66 -0.64 -10.89
N LEU A 120 6.98 0.41 -10.16
CA LEU A 120 6.90 0.44 -8.71
C LEU A 120 5.68 1.27 -8.26
N ALA A 121 4.92 0.72 -7.31
CA ALA A 121 3.84 1.40 -6.64
C ALA A 121 4.13 1.50 -5.14
N PHE A 122 3.91 2.66 -4.56
CA PHE A 122 4.09 2.91 -3.13
C PHE A 122 2.74 3.14 -2.48
N HIS A 123 2.26 2.15 -1.72
CA HIS A 123 1.00 2.25 -1.00
C HIS A 123 1.20 2.85 0.37
N ILE A 124 0.56 3.97 0.61
CA ILE A 124 0.51 4.66 1.88
C ILE A 124 -0.93 4.69 2.38
N CYS A 125 -1.19 4.00 3.48
CA CYS A 125 -2.48 4.05 4.17
C CYS A 125 -2.29 4.43 5.64
N PHE A 126 -3.39 4.50 6.38
CA PHE A 126 -3.36 4.82 7.81
C PHE A 126 -3.57 3.58 8.68
N GLY A 127 -3.31 2.40 8.10
CA GLY A 127 -3.52 1.11 8.70
C GLY A 127 -4.98 0.67 8.70
N ASN A 128 -5.17 -0.65 8.73
CA ASN A 128 -6.47 -1.26 8.89
C ASN A 128 -6.37 -2.36 9.95
N ARG A 129 -6.93 -2.13 11.13
CA ARG A 129 -7.02 -3.12 12.19
C ARG A 129 -8.48 -3.28 12.59
N PHE A 130 -9.11 -4.38 12.19
CA PHE A 130 -10.52 -4.65 12.47
C PHE A 130 -11.45 -3.48 12.06
N GLY A 131 -11.25 -2.92 10.86
CA GLY A 131 -12.03 -1.79 10.37
C GLY A 131 -11.67 -0.44 10.99
N ARG A 132 -10.49 -0.30 11.62
CA ARG A 132 -10.04 0.97 12.24
C ARG A 132 -8.69 1.40 11.72
N ALA A 133 -8.55 2.68 11.41
CA ALA A 133 -7.25 3.29 11.18
C ALA A 133 -6.39 3.23 12.45
N ARG A 134 -5.10 3.02 12.28
CA ARG A 134 -4.12 2.95 13.39
C ARG A 134 -3.39 4.25 13.64
N PHE A 135 -3.37 5.12 12.64
CA PHE A 135 -2.58 6.34 12.63
C PHE A 135 -3.45 7.54 12.28
N LYS A 136 -2.95 8.76 12.55
CA LYS A 136 -3.62 10.00 12.17
C LYS A 136 -3.75 10.05 10.64
N ARG A 137 -4.98 10.25 10.17
CA ARG A 137 -5.33 10.19 8.75
C ARG A 137 -5.14 11.55 8.08
N LYS A 138 -3.88 11.95 7.86
CA LYS A 138 -3.54 13.23 7.24
C LYS A 138 -2.28 13.07 6.38
N TYR A 139 -2.44 13.13 5.06
CA TYR A 139 -1.33 13.03 4.11
C TYR A 139 -0.41 14.25 4.13
N SER A 140 -0.95 15.45 4.41
CA SER A 140 -0.13 16.67 4.50
C SER A 140 0.94 16.61 5.58
N ASP A 141 0.88 15.66 6.52
CA ASP A 141 1.93 15.44 7.51
C ASP A 141 3.15 14.70 6.91
N TYR A 142 3.02 14.10 5.71
CA TYR A 142 4.06 13.31 5.03
C TYR A 142 4.48 13.91 3.69
N PHE A 143 3.57 14.53 2.94
CA PHE A 143 3.91 15.29 1.75
C PHE A 143 4.38 16.71 2.11
N PRO A 144 5.35 17.30 1.38
CA PRO A 144 5.91 16.78 0.13
C PRO A 144 7.05 15.74 0.30
N GLY A 145 7.47 15.41 1.51
CA GLY A 145 8.62 14.51 1.74
C GLY A 145 8.51 13.16 1.03
N LEU A 146 7.29 12.60 0.92
CA LEU A 146 7.05 11.36 0.16
C LEU A 146 7.37 11.50 -1.34
N MET A 147 7.39 12.71 -1.89
CA MET A 147 7.72 12.92 -3.30
C MET A 147 9.16 12.55 -3.64
N GLU A 148 10.04 12.40 -2.66
CA GLU A 148 11.42 11.93 -2.82
C GLU A 148 11.49 10.41 -3.13
N ALA A 149 10.38 9.67 -2.98
CA ALA A 149 10.31 8.26 -3.34
C ALA A 149 10.41 8.07 -4.87
N ARG A 150 11.28 7.19 -5.31
CA ARG A 150 11.45 6.81 -6.72
C ARG A 150 10.39 5.78 -7.15
N THR A 151 9.12 6.17 -7.04
CA THR A 151 7.97 5.35 -7.42
C THR A 151 7.31 5.87 -8.69
N HIS A 152 6.63 5.01 -9.43
CA HIS A 152 5.85 5.36 -10.61
C HIS A 152 4.38 5.68 -10.25
N GLN A 153 3.91 5.11 -9.13
CA GLN A 153 2.53 5.24 -8.69
C GLN A 153 2.48 5.40 -7.17
N PHE A 154 1.71 6.37 -6.69
CA PHE A 154 1.26 6.38 -5.30
C PHE A 154 -0.11 5.73 -5.19
N VAL A 155 -0.27 4.81 -4.22
CA VAL A 155 -1.56 4.18 -3.91
C VAL A 155 -2.02 4.69 -2.55
N LEU A 156 -3.07 5.53 -2.55
CA LEU A 156 -3.48 6.31 -1.39
C LEU A 156 -4.92 5.97 -0.96
N GLU A 157 -5.17 5.98 0.34
CA GLU A 157 -6.46 5.73 0.98
C GLU A 157 -7.30 7.02 1.02
N PHE A 158 -8.50 7.00 0.44
CA PHE A 158 -9.41 8.15 0.41
C PHE A 158 -10.84 7.82 0.85
N ALA A 159 -11.39 6.64 0.51
CA ALA A 159 -12.81 6.34 0.72
C ALA A 159 -13.24 6.44 2.18
N SER A 160 -12.46 5.90 3.12
CA SER A 160 -12.77 5.96 4.56
C SER A 160 -12.62 7.36 5.17
N ARG A 161 -12.32 8.36 4.34
CA ARG A 161 -12.09 9.77 4.71
C ARG A 161 -12.95 10.73 3.89
N GLU A 162 -13.99 10.24 3.20
CA GLU A 162 -14.85 11.05 2.35
C GLU A 162 -14.05 11.86 1.30
N LEU A 163 -13.01 11.24 0.75
CA LEU A 163 -12.05 11.81 -0.20
C LEU A 163 -11.25 13.02 0.32
N ALA A 164 -11.15 13.20 1.64
CA ALA A 164 -10.36 14.30 2.22
C ALA A 164 -8.92 14.33 1.68
N GLU A 165 -8.45 15.53 1.37
CA GLU A 165 -7.14 15.85 0.79
C GLU A 165 -6.94 15.39 -0.67
N ILE A 166 -7.97 14.89 -1.37
CA ILE A 166 -7.84 14.53 -2.79
C ILE A 166 -7.48 15.76 -3.66
N GLU A 167 -7.97 16.94 -3.29
CA GLU A 167 -7.67 18.20 -3.97
C GLU A 167 -6.19 18.55 -3.98
N LYS A 168 -5.46 18.08 -2.96
CA LYS A 168 -4.01 18.29 -2.84
C LYS A 168 -3.19 17.45 -3.80
N TRP A 169 -3.79 16.45 -4.45
CA TRP A 169 -3.10 15.68 -5.47
C TRP A 169 -2.55 16.57 -6.61
N ARG A 170 -3.20 17.68 -6.90
CA ARG A 170 -2.68 18.66 -7.87
C ARG A 170 -1.33 19.24 -7.47
N ASP A 171 -1.11 19.45 -6.16
CA ASP A 171 0.12 20.02 -5.62
C ASP A 171 1.22 18.94 -5.49
N TRP A 172 0.83 17.68 -5.29
CA TRP A 172 1.74 16.55 -5.09
C TRP A 172 2.04 15.78 -6.38
N ASN A 173 1.27 16.04 -7.43
CA ASN A 173 1.45 15.33 -8.69
C ASN A 173 2.57 15.94 -9.53
N ASP A 174 3.58 15.13 -9.83
CA ASP A 174 4.70 15.43 -10.73
C ASP A 174 4.64 14.59 -12.03
N GLY A 175 3.45 14.12 -12.42
CA GLY A 175 3.20 13.25 -13.56
C GLY A 175 3.11 11.76 -13.21
N ARG A 176 3.21 11.39 -11.94
CA ARG A 176 3.04 10.01 -11.47
C ARG A 176 1.57 9.59 -11.50
N GLU A 177 1.39 8.29 -11.48
CA GLU A 177 0.05 7.69 -11.40
C GLU A 177 -0.50 7.74 -9.98
N LEU A 178 -1.83 7.84 -9.90
CA LEU A 178 -2.59 7.74 -8.66
C LEU A 178 -3.36 6.42 -8.61
N GLY A 179 -3.00 5.55 -7.69
CA GLY A 179 -3.86 4.47 -7.22
C GLY A 179 -4.86 5.05 -6.20
N ALA A 180 -6.04 5.40 -6.66
CA ALA A 180 -7.05 6.00 -5.82
C ALA A 180 -7.82 4.94 -5.02
N GLY A 181 -7.63 4.91 -3.72
CA GLY A 181 -8.39 4.07 -2.78
C GLY A 181 -9.77 4.65 -2.55
N ILE A 182 -10.74 4.24 -3.36
CA ILE A 182 -12.11 4.77 -3.33
C ILE A 182 -13.17 3.74 -2.90
N VAL A 183 -12.72 2.56 -2.47
CA VAL A 183 -13.57 1.54 -1.86
C VAL A 183 -13.14 1.35 -0.40
N ASP A 184 -14.05 1.61 0.53
CA ASP A 184 -13.77 1.61 1.97
C ASP A 184 -13.70 0.19 2.54
N VAL A 185 -12.51 -0.27 2.87
CA VAL A 185 -12.28 -1.59 3.50
C VAL A 185 -12.54 -1.61 5.01
N LYS A 186 -12.82 -0.47 5.61
CA LYS A 186 -13.08 -0.31 7.04
C LYS A 186 -14.58 -0.29 7.37
N SER A 187 -15.43 -0.07 6.38
CA SER A 187 -16.88 -0.10 6.48
C SER A 187 -17.47 -1.46 6.11
N PHE A 188 -18.51 -1.88 6.81
CA PHE A 188 -19.34 -3.04 6.44
C PHE A 188 -20.47 -2.69 5.45
N TYR A 189 -20.57 -1.44 5.03
CA TYR A 189 -21.46 -1.05 3.94
C TYR A 189 -20.84 -1.47 2.59
N PRO A 190 -21.49 -2.34 1.81
CA PRO A 190 -21.02 -2.65 0.46
C PRO A 190 -21.40 -1.50 -0.48
N GLU A 191 -20.43 -0.84 -1.05
CA GLU A 191 -20.67 0.20 -2.07
C GLU A 191 -21.47 -0.36 -3.23
N THR A 192 -22.29 0.48 -3.85
CA THR A 192 -22.88 0.21 -5.16
C THR A 192 -21.92 0.61 -6.29
N PRO A 193 -22.13 0.16 -7.54
CA PRO A 193 -21.39 0.68 -8.70
C PRO A 193 -21.47 2.21 -8.82
N GLU A 194 -22.64 2.77 -8.53
CA GLU A 194 -22.92 4.22 -8.60
C GLU A 194 -22.11 4.98 -7.53
N ASP A 195 -22.00 4.44 -6.29
CA ASP A 195 -21.15 5.03 -5.24
C ASP A 195 -19.69 5.12 -5.71
N VAL A 196 -19.19 4.05 -6.33
CA VAL A 196 -17.81 4.02 -6.85
C VAL A 196 -17.64 4.99 -8.02
N ALA A 197 -18.58 5.01 -8.98
CA ALA A 197 -18.55 5.93 -10.11
C ALA A 197 -18.56 7.40 -9.63
N GLN A 198 -19.43 7.74 -8.68
CA GLN A 198 -19.49 9.07 -8.10
C GLN A 198 -18.17 9.49 -7.45
N ARG A 199 -17.55 8.62 -6.67
CA ARG A 199 -16.24 8.89 -6.06
C ARG A 199 -15.14 9.04 -7.12
N LEU A 200 -15.18 8.21 -8.16
CA LEU A 200 -14.22 8.30 -9.26
C LEU A 200 -14.35 9.60 -10.02
N HIS A 201 -15.56 10.08 -10.29
CA HIS A 201 -15.78 11.43 -10.87
C HIS A 201 -15.17 12.55 -10.02
N GLN A 202 -15.25 12.44 -8.70
CA GLN A 202 -14.61 13.41 -7.80
C GLN A 202 -13.08 13.35 -7.89
N VAL A 203 -12.49 12.14 -7.96
CA VAL A 203 -11.04 11.96 -8.16
C VAL A 203 -10.58 12.60 -9.47
N LEU A 204 -11.33 12.38 -10.55
CA LEU A 204 -11.01 12.89 -11.89
C LEU A 204 -11.09 14.42 -12.01
N GLN A 205 -11.61 15.12 -11.01
CA GLN A 205 -11.49 16.59 -10.94
C GLN A 205 -10.05 17.03 -10.60
N TYR A 206 -9.22 16.14 -10.06
CA TYR A 206 -7.89 16.45 -9.53
C TYR A 206 -6.77 15.61 -10.16
N ALA A 207 -7.10 14.56 -10.92
CA ALA A 207 -6.16 13.67 -11.56
C ALA A 207 -6.59 13.33 -12.99
N GLU A 208 -5.63 13.18 -13.89
CA GLU A 208 -5.87 12.80 -15.29
C GLU A 208 -6.35 11.35 -15.37
N ALA A 209 -7.37 11.08 -16.20
CA ALA A 209 -8.04 9.77 -16.25
C ALA A 209 -7.10 8.61 -16.62
N ASP A 210 -6.13 8.85 -17.51
CA ASP A 210 -5.12 7.89 -17.96
C ASP A 210 -4.04 7.62 -16.90
N LYS A 211 -4.00 8.42 -15.83
CA LYS A 211 -3.09 8.28 -14.70
C LYS A 211 -3.76 7.71 -13.44
N VAL A 212 -5.08 7.46 -13.48
CA VAL A 212 -5.83 6.96 -12.32
C VAL A 212 -6.04 5.45 -12.39
N PHE A 213 -5.71 4.78 -11.29
CA PHE A 213 -6.00 3.38 -11.04
C PHE A 213 -6.92 3.25 -9.84
N VAL A 214 -8.05 2.58 -10.00
CA VAL A 214 -9.03 2.40 -8.91
C VAL A 214 -8.60 1.25 -8.01
N ASN A 215 -8.53 1.53 -6.71
CA ASN A 215 -8.12 0.57 -5.69
C ASN A 215 -9.07 0.62 -4.49
N PRO A 216 -9.09 -0.44 -3.64
CA PRO A 216 -9.58 -0.31 -2.27
C PRO A 216 -8.61 0.55 -1.43
N ASP A 217 -9.12 1.12 -0.34
CA ASP A 217 -8.31 1.90 0.63
C ASP A 217 -7.10 1.14 1.17
N CYS A 218 -7.26 -0.17 1.36
CA CYS A 218 -6.26 -1.04 1.96
C CYS A 218 -6.63 -2.52 1.65
N GLY A 219 -5.92 -3.47 2.27
CA GLY A 219 -6.25 -4.89 2.14
C GLY A 219 -7.53 -5.29 2.88
N PHE A 220 -8.24 -6.27 2.33
CA PHE A 220 -9.47 -6.84 2.89
C PHE A 220 -9.23 -7.90 3.99
N GLY A 221 -8.02 -8.06 4.51
CA GLY A 221 -7.67 -9.15 5.42
C GLY A 221 -8.54 -9.29 6.70
N TRP A 222 -9.24 -8.24 7.07
CA TRP A 222 -10.16 -8.22 8.22
C TRP A 222 -11.65 -8.25 7.81
N SER A 223 -11.94 -8.25 6.53
CA SER A 223 -13.31 -8.28 6.01
C SER A 223 -13.75 -9.72 5.75
N PRO A 224 -15.01 -10.08 6.04
CA PRO A 224 -15.56 -11.34 5.60
C PRO A 224 -15.46 -11.49 4.08
N ARG A 225 -15.17 -12.68 3.59
CA ARG A 225 -14.97 -12.93 2.15
C ARG A 225 -16.14 -12.44 1.28
N TYR A 226 -17.38 -12.65 1.71
CA TYR A 226 -18.55 -12.21 0.95
C TYR A 226 -18.60 -10.70 0.78
N MET A 227 -18.20 -9.95 1.82
CA MET A 227 -18.13 -8.49 1.78
C MET A 227 -17.01 -8.01 0.86
N ALA A 228 -15.81 -8.61 0.96
CA ALA A 228 -14.70 -8.29 0.07
C ALA A 228 -15.07 -8.52 -1.40
N VAL A 229 -15.74 -9.64 -1.69
CA VAL A 229 -16.19 -9.96 -3.06
C VAL A 229 -17.26 -8.97 -3.55
N ALA A 230 -18.22 -8.58 -2.69
CA ALA A 230 -19.24 -7.60 -3.06
C ALA A 230 -18.61 -6.24 -3.41
N LYS A 231 -17.72 -5.74 -2.55
CA LYS A 231 -17.00 -4.48 -2.75
C LYS A 231 -16.13 -4.49 -4.02
N LEU A 232 -15.41 -5.57 -4.29
CA LEU A 232 -14.60 -5.70 -5.50
C LEU A 232 -15.46 -5.76 -6.77
N LYS A 233 -16.63 -6.40 -6.74
CA LYS A 233 -17.57 -6.36 -7.85
C LYS A 233 -18.09 -4.96 -8.11
N ALA A 234 -18.50 -4.24 -7.07
CA ALA A 234 -18.94 -2.85 -7.17
C ALA A 234 -17.82 -1.94 -7.71
N MET A 235 -16.58 -2.15 -7.24
CA MET A 235 -15.41 -1.41 -7.72
C MET A 235 -15.23 -1.57 -9.23
N VAL A 236 -15.26 -2.80 -9.73
CA VAL A 236 -15.09 -3.06 -11.17
C VAL A 236 -16.26 -2.50 -11.97
N ALA A 237 -17.50 -2.71 -11.53
CA ALA A 237 -18.68 -2.22 -12.22
C ALA A 237 -18.73 -0.68 -12.27
N GLY A 238 -18.49 -0.01 -11.15
CA GLY A 238 -18.49 1.46 -11.11
C GLY A 238 -17.34 2.07 -11.91
N THR A 239 -16.16 1.43 -11.92
CA THR A 239 -15.06 1.86 -12.79
C THR A 239 -15.44 1.72 -14.28
N ASN A 240 -16.16 0.69 -14.65
CA ASN A 240 -16.60 0.49 -16.04
C ASN A 240 -17.63 1.54 -16.48
N ILE A 241 -18.56 1.95 -15.60
CA ILE A 241 -19.48 3.08 -15.88
C ILE A 241 -18.68 4.30 -16.34
N VAL A 242 -17.73 4.74 -15.53
CA VAL A 242 -16.93 5.94 -15.85
C VAL A 242 -16.05 5.73 -17.09
N ARG A 243 -15.53 4.52 -17.29
CA ARG A 243 -14.72 4.20 -18.47
C ARG A 243 -15.54 4.29 -19.76
N GLU A 244 -16.80 3.83 -19.75
CA GLU A 244 -17.73 3.94 -20.87
C GLU A 244 -18.07 5.40 -21.16
N GLU A 245 -18.35 6.22 -20.15
CA GLU A 245 -18.58 7.65 -20.28
C GLU A 245 -17.41 8.41 -20.91
N LEU A 246 -16.18 8.04 -20.56
CA LEU A 246 -14.97 8.67 -21.09
C LEU A 246 -14.62 8.22 -22.52
N SER A 247 -15.21 7.11 -22.99
CA SER A 247 -14.92 6.51 -24.30
C SER A 247 -15.93 6.90 -25.37
N GLY A 248 -17.11 7.43 -24.97
CA GLY A 248 -18.19 7.87 -25.85
C GLY A 248 -18.05 9.27 -26.28
#